data_01afa9bfbf4d01aa6645a4b0097e362f
#
_entry.id   01afa9bfbf4d01aa6645a4b0097e362f
#
_cell.length_a   1.000
_cell.length_b   1.000
_cell.length_c   1.000
_cell.angle_alpha   90.00
_cell.angle_beta   90.00
_cell.angle_gamma   90.00
#
_symmetry.space_group_name_H-M   'P 1'
#
loop_
_entity.id
_entity.type
_entity.pdbx_description
1 polymer ?
#
loop_
_entity_poly.entity_id
_entity_poly.type
_entity_poly.pdbx_seq_one_letter_code
_entity_poly.pdbx_strand_id
1 'polypeptide(L)'
;PVSFDVNHRSRLWTDRDPVPVYRELVASSDIVFAGEDEAALVVGGTDSTVALSDDELIAGLAALGPREVVLKRGAAGATARDGDETLSVPAVPVSVVDSVGAGDAFVAGYLAERVAGEPLAVRLHTAVRAGAFACTGSGDWESAPRRRDLDLLGASGDPVIR
;
A
#
# COMPACT_ATOMS: atom_id res chain seq x y z
N PRO A 1 7.82 9.36 -13.38
CA PRO A 1 7.20 9.53 -12.08
C PRO A 1 8.06 8.92 -10.99
N VAL A 2 8.01 9.50 -9.79
CA VAL A 2 8.66 9.01 -8.56
C VAL A 2 7.58 8.39 -7.69
N SER A 3 7.82 7.16 -7.19
CA SER A 3 6.96 6.53 -6.19
C SER A 3 7.72 6.37 -4.88
N PHE A 4 7.03 6.58 -3.77
CA PHE A 4 7.57 6.44 -2.42
C PHE A 4 6.64 5.58 -1.57
N ASP A 5 7.16 4.50 -0.98
CA ASP A 5 6.48 3.76 0.09
C ASP A 5 7.10 4.17 1.43
N VAL A 6 6.29 4.67 2.36
CA VAL A 6 6.76 5.17 3.66
C VAL A 6 7.51 4.09 4.42
N ASN A 7 6.99 2.86 4.42
CA ASN A 7 7.64 1.65 4.93
C ASN A 7 8.41 1.91 6.25
N HIS A 8 7.73 2.51 7.23
CA HIS A 8 8.33 2.94 8.49
C HIS A 8 8.87 1.77 9.29
N ARG A 9 10.09 1.92 9.77
CA ARG A 9 10.76 0.98 10.68
C ARG A 9 11.25 1.73 11.91
N SER A 10 10.47 1.78 12.99
CA SER A 10 10.76 2.54 14.21
C SER A 10 12.16 2.28 14.79
N ARG A 11 12.65 1.04 14.65
CA ARG A 11 14.00 0.65 15.11
C ARG A 11 15.15 1.37 14.41
N LEU A 12 14.92 1.95 13.23
CA LEU A 12 15.92 2.70 12.47
C LEU A 12 15.96 4.18 12.84
N TRP A 13 14.99 4.66 13.63
CA TRP A 13 14.78 6.08 13.97
C TRP A 13 14.91 6.37 15.46
N THR A 14 15.75 5.63 16.17
CA THR A 14 15.84 5.65 17.64
C THR A 14 16.08 7.04 18.23
N ASP A 15 16.89 7.89 17.55
CA ASP A 15 17.33 9.19 18.06
C ASP A 15 16.94 10.35 17.11
N ARG A 16 16.10 10.11 16.12
CA ARG A 16 15.72 11.11 15.12
C ARG A 16 14.22 11.08 14.86
N ASP A 17 13.63 12.25 14.71
CA ASP A 17 12.26 12.38 14.22
C ASP A 17 12.21 12.06 12.70
N PRO A 18 11.48 11.03 12.25
CA PRO A 18 11.37 10.68 10.83
C PRO A 18 10.48 11.64 10.05
N VAL A 19 9.56 12.34 10.71
CA VAL A 19 8.48 13.10 10.08
C VAL A 19 8.97 14.14 9.06
N PRO A 20 9.98 14.98 9.39
CA PRO A 20 10.49 15.95 8.40
C PRO A 20 11.01 15.29 7.13
N VAL A 21 11.73 14.16 7.27
CA VAL A 21 12.28 13.42 6.12
C VAL A 21 11.17 12.80 5.29
N TYR A 22 10.18 12.17 5.94
CA TYR A 22 9.05 11.58 5.21
C TYR A 22 8.23 12.63 4.48
N ARG A 23 7.97 13.80 5.09
CA ARG A 23 7.25 14.89 4.42
C ARG A 23 7.99 15.41 3.21
N GLU A 24 9.31 15.52 3.26
CA GLU A 24 10.13 15.93 2.12
C GLU A 24 10.07 14.89 0.98
N LEU A 25 10.17 13.59 1.30
CA LEU A 25 10.07 12.51 0.32
C LEU A 25 8.67 12.43 -0.29
N VAL A 26 7.62 12.55 0.52
CA VAL A 26 6.22 12.62 0.06
C VAL A 26 6.03 13.80 -0.90
N ALA A 27 6.48 15.00 -0.51
CA ALA A 27 6.36 16.20 -1.35
C ALA A 27 7.13 16.12 -2.68
N SER A 28 8.17 15.28 -2.74
CA SER A 28 9.00 15.05 -3.93
C SER A 28 8.50 13.89 -4.80
N SER A 29 7.39 13.24 -4.42
CA SER A 29 6.88 12.04 -5.09
C SER A 29 5.61 12.34 -5.87
N ASP A 30 5.40 11.60 -6.98
CA ASP A 30 4.17 11.62 -7.75
C ASP A 30 3.13 10.66 -7.16
N ILE A 31 3.62 9.55 -6.55
CA ILE A 31 2.79 8.48 -5.97
C ILE A 31 3.33 8.14 -4.59
N VAL A 32 2.45 8.09 -3.58
CA VAL A 32 2.80 7.70 -2.21
C VAL A 32 1.98 6.50 -1.78
N PHE A 33 2.66 5.52 -1.17
CA PHE A 33 2.08 4.37 -0.49
C PHE A 33 2.34 4.50 1.01
N ALA A 34 1.33 4.23 1.81
CA ALA A 34 1.46 4.21 3.28
C ALA A 34 0.47 3.23 3.90
N GLY A 35 0.85 2.62 5.02
CA GLY A 35 -0.11 2.02 5.94
C GLY A 35 -0.83 3.10 6.76
N GLU A 36 -1.91 2.73 7.47
CA GLU A 36 -2.69 3.67 8.29
C GLU A 36 -1.80 4.36 9.35
N ASP A 37 -1.00 3.59 10.09
CA ASP A 37 -0.08 4.12 11.11
C ASP A 37 1.02 5.00 10.50
N GLU A 38 1.51 4.63 9.32
CA GLU A 38 2.53 5.38 8.58
C GLU A 38 1.97 6.72 8.09
N ALA A 39 0.76 6.70 7.54
CA ALA A 39 0.05 7.91 7.11
C ALA A 39 -0.23 8.84 8.30
N ALA A 40 -0.71 8.27 9.42
CA ALA A 40 -0.94 9.02 10.65
C ALA A 40 0.34 9.67 11.17
N LEU A 41 1.48 8.97 11.13
CA LEU A 41 2.79 9.52 11.50
C LEU A 41 3.18 10.70 10.61
N VAL A 42 3.05 10.57 9.29
CA VAL A 42 3.43 11.62 8.34
C VAL A 42 2.53 12.85 8.46
N VAL A 43 1.21 12.66 8.58
CA VAL A 43 0.22 13.73 8.62
C VAL A 43 0.18 14.38 10.01
N GLY A 44 0.02 13.57 11.06
CA GLY A 44 -0.17 14.04 12.43
C GLY A 44 1.13 14.35 13.17
N GLY A 45 2.24 13.70 12.80
CA GLY A 45 3.50 13.79 13.53
C GLY A 45 3.64 12.77 14.67
N THR A 46 4.82 12.68 15.26
CA THR A 46 5.18 11.69 16.30
C THR A 46 4.36 11.80 17.57
N ASP A 47 3.90 12.98 17.92
CA ASP A 47 3.18 13.25 19.17
C ASP A 47 1.65 13.32 18.99
N SER A 48 1.14 13.02 17.79
CA SER A 48 -0.29 13.08 17.53
C SER A 48 -1.02 11.94 18.24
N THR A 49 -1.97 12.31 19.11
CA THR A 49 -2.91 11.38 19.76
C THR A 49 -4.28 11.37 19.09
N VAL A 50 -4.46 12.13 18.01
CA VAL A 50 -5.72 12.24 17.29
C VAL A 50 -5.82 11.09 16.30
N ALA A 51 -6.87 10.26 16.43
CA ALA A 51 -7.19 9.27 15.43
C ALA A 51 -7.78 9.99 14.19
N LEU A 52 -7.12 9.83 13.05
CA LEU A 52 -7.56 10.35 11.77
C LEU A 52 -8.32 9.27 11.00
N SER A 53 -9.38 9.65 10.31
CA SER A 53 -10.07 8.79 9.36
C SER A 53 -9.23 8.56 8.09
N ASP A 54 -9.55 7.52 7.33
CA ASP A 54 -8.88 7.22 6.05
C ASP A 54 -8.92 8.43 5.10
N ASP A 55 -10.05 9.12 5.04
CA ASP A 55 -10.21 10.31 4.20
C ASP A 55 -9.30 11.46 4.64
N GLU A 56 -9.15 11.67 5.95
CA GLU A 56 -8.25 12.67 6.51
C GLU A 56 -6.78 12.30 6.27
N LEU A 57 -6.42 11.01 6.38
CA LEU A 57 -5.07 10.52 6.09
C LEU A 57 -4.72 10.73 4.62
N ILE A 58 -5.61 10.33 3.70
CA ILE A 58 -5.42 10.49 2.26
C ILE A 58 -5.36 11.97 1.88
N ALA A 59 -6.25 12.80 2.42
CA ALA A 59 -6.26 14.24 2.16
C ALA A 59 -4.99 14.91 2.68
N GLY A 60 -4.54 14.52 3.90
CA GLY A 60 -3.32 15.04 4.50
C GLY A 60 -2.05 14.69 3.71
N LEU A 61 -1.92 13.43 3.24
CA LEU A 61 -0.82 13.04 2.37
C LEU A 61 -0.87 13.78 1.02
N ALA A 62 -2.05 13.86 0.39
CA ALA A 62 -2.21 14.56 -0.89
C ALA A 62 -1.90 16.07 -0.80
N ALA A 63 -2.19 16.70 0.35
CA ALA A 63 -1.87 18.10 0.60
C ALA A 63 -0.37 18.40 0.64
N LEU A 64 0.48 17.36 0.84
CA LEU A 64 1.93 17.48 0.79
C LEU A 64 2.50 17.53 -0.63
N GLY A 65 1.73 17.12 -1.66
CA GLY A 65 2.16 17.26 -3.06
C GLY A 65 1.84 16.11 -4.01
N PRO A 66 1.82 14.83 -3.58
CA PRO A 66 1.61 13.71 -4.51
C PRO A 66 0.22 13.76 -5.14
N ARG A 67 0.18 13.45 -6.43
CA ARG A 67 -1.09 13.31 -7.15
C ARG A 67 -1.82 12.02 -6.79
N GLU A 68 -1.05 10.93 -6.63
CA GLU A 68 -1.58 9.62 -6.29
C GLU A 68 -1.21 9.26 -4.84
N VAL A 69 -2.21 8.90 -4.05
CA VAL A 69 -2.04 8.44 -2.65
C VAL A 69 -2.72 7.10 -2.50
N VAL A 70 -2.00 6.10 -1.96
CA VAL A 70 -2.51 4.75 -1.75
C VAL A 70 -2.34 4.39 -0.27
N LEU A 71 -3.46 4.25 0.42
CA LEU A 71 -3.53 3.84 1.82
C LEU A 71 -3.73 2.32 1.89
N LYS A 72 -2.74 1.62 2.44
CA LYS A 72 -2.77 0.17 2.68
C LYS A 72 -3.44 -0.10 4.04
N ARG A 73 -4.49 -0.93 4.06
CA ARG A 73 -5.32 -1.18 5.25
C ARG A 73 -5.31 -2.65 5.68
N GLY A 74 -4.27 -3.37 5.29
CA GLY A 74 -4.10 -4.78 5.65
C GLY A 74 -5.32 -5.63 5.30
N ALA A 75 -5.91 -6.27 6.29
CA ALA A 75 -7.10 -7.12 6.13
C ALA A 75 -8.38 -6.34 5.76
N ALA A 76 -8.40 -5.02 5.86
CA ALA A 76 -9.51 -4.18 5.40
C ALA A 76 -9.40 -3.80 3.90
N GLY A 77 -8.26 -4.10 3.26
CA GLY A 77 -8.04 -3.81 1.85
C GLY A 77 -7.19 -2.56 1.63
N ALA A 78 -7.61 -1.68 0.72
CA ALA A 78 -6.89 -0.45 0.42
C ALA A 78 -7.82 0.63 -0.13
N THR A 79 -7.42 1.89 0.07
CA THR A 79 -8.07 3.06 -0.55
C THR A 79 -7.02 3.82 -1.34
N ALA A 80 -7.34 4.21 -2.56
CA ALA A 80 -6.45 5.01 -3.40
C ALA A 80 -7.15 6.25 -3.94
N ARG A 81 -6.37 7.33 -4.07
CA ARG A 81 -6.76 8.58 -4.72
C ARG A 81 -5.82 8.87 -5.88
N ASP A 82 -6.35 9.22 -7.06
CA ASP A 82 -5.63 9.76 -8.21
C ASP A 82 -6.33 11.05 -8.66
N GLY A 83 -5.75 12.20 -8.31
CA GLY A 83 -6.41 13.49 -8.50
C GLY A 83 -7.72 13.59 -7.73
N ASP A 84 -8.84 13.69 -8.44
CA ASP A 84 -10.19 13.80 -7.84
C ASP A 84 -10.90 12.44 -7.71
N GLU A 85 -10.35 11.38 -8.31
CA GLU A 85 -10.91 10.04 -8.21
C GLU A 85 -10.44 9.37 -6.92
N THR A 86 -11.38 8.82 -6.13
CA THR A 86 -11.07 8.02 -4.93
C THR A 86 -11.81 6.69 -5.01
N LEU A 87 -11.12 5.59 -4.72
CA LEU A 87 -11.66 4.24 -4.77
C LEU A 87 -11.16 3.44 -3.57
N SER A 88 -12.06 2.66 -2.98
CA SER A 88 -11.73 1.66 -1.94
C SER A 88 -12.01 0.25 -2.48
N VAL A 89 -11.10 -0.68 -2.18
CA VAL A 89 -11.20 -2.09 -2.55
C VAL A 89 -11.00 -2.94 -1.30
N PRO A 90 -11.88 -3.89 -0.99
CA PRO A 90 -11.72 -4.80 0.14
C PRO A 90 -10.54 -5.74 -0.09
N ALA A 91 -9.97 -6.27 1.00
CA ALA A 91 -8.96 -7.31 0.92
C ALA A 91 -9.51 -8.58 0.29
N VAL A 92 -8.64 -9.34 -0.37
CA VAL A 92 -8.94 -10.72 -0.80
C VAL A 92 -8.68 -11.63 0.40
N PRO A 93 -9.67 -12.38 0.89
CA PRO A 93 -9.48 -13.32 1.99
C PRO A 93 -8.53 -14.44 1.57
N VAL A 94 -7.50 -14.69 2.39
CA VAL A 94 -6.54 -15.78 2.19
C VAL A 94 -6.17 -16.42 3.51
N SER A 95 -5.70 -17.68 3.46
CA SER A 95 -5.06 -18.33 4.61
C SER A 95 -3.62 -17.80 4.71
N VAL A 96 -3.37 -16.93 5.67
CA VAL A 96 -2.06 -16.30 5.85
C VAL A 96 -1.06 -17.29 6.40
N VAL A 97 0.02 -17.52 5.65
CA VAL A 97 1.21 -18.29 6.05
C VAL A 97 2.28 -17.35 6.59
N ASP A 98 2.58 -16.27 5.84
CA ASP A 98 3.55 -15.24 6.21
C ASP A 98 3.10 -13.90 5.60
N SER A 99 3.26 -12.81 6.30
CA SER A 99 2.92 -11.48 5.80
C SER A 99 4.13 -10.66 5.31
N VAL A 100 5.34 -11.24 5.42
CA VAL A 100 6.56 -10.60 4.93
C VAL A 100 6.49 -10.45 3.41
N GLY A 101 6.91 -9.29 2.88
CA GLY A 101 6.86 -8.99 1.44
C GLY A 101 5.47 -8.64 0.89
N ALA A 102 4.38 -8.80 1.66
CA ALA A 102 3.02 -8.49 1.18
C ALA A 102 2.85 -7.02 0.76
N GLY A 103 3.46 -6.08 1.49
CA GLY A 103 3.49 -4.66 1.16
C GLY A 103 4.20 -4.39 -0.16
N ASP A 104 5.36 -5.01 -0.35
CA ASP A 104 6.17 -4.84 -1.57
C ASP A 104 5.47 -5.46 -2.79
N ALA A 105 4.85 -6.64 -2.63
CA ALA A 105 4.03 -7.26 -3.67
C ALA A 105 2.82 -6.40 -4.04
N PHE A 106 2.15 -5.79 -3.05
CA PHE A 106 1.05 -4.84 -3.27
C PHE A 106 1.53 -3.65 -4.11
N VAL A 107 2.62 -2.99 -3.70
CA VAL A 107 3.20 -1.83 -4.41
C VAL A 107 3.60 -2.23 -5.84
N ALA A 108 4.25 -3.38 -6.00
CA ALA A 108 4.63 -3.91 -7.31
C ALA A 108 3.42 -4.14 -8.23
N GLY A 109 2.33 -4.72 -7.69
CA GLY A 109 1.08 -4.92 -8.43
C GLY A 109 0.44 -3.62 -8.88
N TYR A 110 0.40 -2.61 -8.01
CA TYR A 110 -0.12 -1.27 -8.35
C TYR A 110 0.71 -0.63 -9.46
N LEU A 111 2.03 -0.59 -9.28
CA LEU A 111 2.94 0.08 -10.22
C LEU A 111 2.99 -0.61 -11.59
N ALA A 112 2.87 -1.94 -11.64
CA ALA A 112 2.81 -2.68 -12.90
C ALA A 112 1.61 -2.24 -13.76
N GLU A 113 0.42 -2.12 -13.17
CA GLU A 113 -0.78 -1.65 -13.86
C GLU A 113 -0.71 -0.14 -14.16
N ARG A 114 -0.09 0.63 -13.27
CA ARG A 114 0.13 2.06 -13.48
C ARG A 114 1.01 2.33 -14.70
N VAL A 115 2.09 1.57 -14.86
CA VAL A 115 2.99 1.66 -16.02
C VAL A 115 2.31 1.19 -17.31
N ALA A 116 1.41 0.21 -17.21
CA ALA A 116 0.59 -0.25 -18.33
C ALA A 116 -0.50 0.75 -18.74
N GLY A 117 -0.71 1.83 -17.97
CA GLY A 117 -1.72 2.85 -18.25
C GLY A 117 -3.14 2.45 -17.84
N GLU A 118 -3.27 1.43 -17.00
CA GLU A 118 -4.57 0.93 -16.55
C GLU A 118 -5.27 1.92 -15.59
N PRO A 119 -6.61 1.95 -15.57
CA PRO A 119 -7.39 2.82 -14.68
C PRO A 119 -7.17 2.47 -13.19
N LEU A 120 -7.49 3.42 -12.30
CA LEU A 120 -7.30 3.30 -10.85
C LEU A 120 -7.88 2.00 -10.28
N ALA A 121 -9.06 1.60 -10.74
CA ALA A 121 -9.71 0.38 -10.29
C ALA A 121 -8.87 -0.87 -10.58
N VAL A 122 -8.29 -0.99 -11.77
CA VAL A 122 -7.44 -2.14 -12.14
C VAL A 122 -6.16 -2.14 -11.32
N ARG A 123 -5.51 -0.97 -11.17
CA ARG A 123 -4.30 -0.82 -10.34
C ARG A 123 -4.53 -1.31 -8.92
N LEU A 124 -5.61 -0.84 -8.29
CA LEU A 124 -5.89 -1.13 -6.89
C LEU A 124 -6.33 -2.59 -6.68
N HIS A 125 -7.15 -3.14 -7.57
CA HIS A 125 -7.53 -4.56 -7.52
C HIS A 125 -6.32 -5.49 -7.69
N THR A 126 -5.43 -5.19 -8.65
CA THR A 126 -4.20 -5.98 -8.84
C THR A 126 -3.30 -5.90 -7.63
N ALA A 127 -3.14 -4.71 -7.04
CA ALA A 127 -2.34 -4.50 -5.82
C ALA A 127 -2.84 -5.33 -4.65
N VAL A 128 -4.14 -5.26 -4.36
CA VAL A 128 -4.76 -6.03 -3.25
C VAL A 128 -4.59 -7.53 -3.47
N ARG A 129 -4.78 -8.04 -4.69
CA ARG A 129 -4.58 -9.45 -5.03
C ARG A 129 -3.12 -9.87 -4.91
N ALA A 130 -2.17 -9.03 -5.35
CA ALA A 130 -0.74 -9.31 -5.25
C ALA A 130 -0.28 -9.40 -3.79
N GLY A 131 -0.69 -8.46 -2.94
CA GLY A 131 -0.40 -8.51 -1.52
C GLY A 131 -1.02 -9.74 -0.83
N ALA A 132 -2.28 -10.07 -1.15
CA ALA A 132 -2.95 -11.24 -0.63
C ALA A 132 -2.25 -12.55 -1.06
N PHE A 133 -1.85 -12.65 -2.33
CA PHE A 133 -1.13 -13.82 -2.84
C PHE A 133 0.20 -14.02 -2.11
N ALA A 134 0.99 -12.96 -1.91
CA ALA A 134 2.25 -13.01 -1.18
C ALA A 134 2.08 -13.58 0.23
N CYS A 135 0.95 -13.30 0.90
CA CYS A 135 0.65 -13.84 2.22
C CYS A 135 0.43 -15.37 2.24
N THR A 136 0.22 -16.04 1.10
CA THR A 136 -0.09 -17.49 1.04
C THR A 136 1.14 -18.40 1.05
N GLY A 137 2.33 -17.84 0.95
CA GLY A 137 3.60 -18.56 1.02
C GLY A 137 4.52 -17.96 2.08
N SER A 138 5.68 -18.58 2.30
CA SER A 138 6.70 -18.09 3.22
C SER A 138 7.82 -17.37 2.45
N GLY A 139 8.45 -16.39 3.11
CA GLY A 139 9.58 -15.64 2.58
C GLY A 139 9.18 -14.28 2.04
N ASP A 140 10.18 -13.46 1.78
CA ASP A 140 10.02 -12.04 1.43
C ASP A 140 9.67 -11.87 -0.07
N TRP A 141 10.46 -12.47 -0.95
CA TRP A 141 10.29 -12.37 -2.41
C TRP A 141 9.91 -13.70 -3.07
N GLU A 142 10.07 -14.82 -2.37
CA GLU A 142 9.80 -16.16 -2.90
C GLU A 142 8.32 -16.35 -3.26
N SER A 143 7.44 -15.68 -2.51
CA SER A 143 5.99 -15.70 -2.72
C SER A 143 5.48 -14.54 -3.56
N ALA A 144 6.37 -13.72 -4.14
CA ALA A 144 5.95 -12.61 -5.00
C ALA A 144 5.28 -13.13 -6.29
N PRO A 145 4.00 -12.75 -6.56
CA PRO A 145 3.26 -13.30 -7.70
C PRO A 145 3.72 -12.70 -9.03
N ARG A 146 3.63 -13.49 -10.08
CA ARG A 146 3.55 -12.97 -11.44
C ARG A 146 2.08 -12.72 -11.78
N ARG A 147 1.79 -11.87 -12.79
CA ARG A 147 0.42 -11.57 -13.22
C ARG A 147 -0.45 -12.82 -13.39
N ARG A 148 0.07 -13.87 -14.04
CA ARG A 148 -0.64 -15.14 -14.24
C ARG A 148 -0.96 -15.91 -12.95
N ASP A 149 -0.17 -15.69 -11.90
CA ASP A 149 -0.35 -16.40 -10.65
C ASP A 149 -1.53 -15.82 -9.85
N LEU A 150 -1.90 -14.56 -10.12
CA LEU A 150 -3.07 -13.92 -9.50
C LEU A 150 -4.38 -14.63 -9.88
N ASP A 151 -4.44 -15.29 -11.04
CA ASP A 151 -5.62 -16.04 -11.47
C ASP A 151 -5.81 -17.34 -10.68
N LEU A 152 -4.76 -17.77 -9.93
CA LEU A 152 -4.81 -18.92 -9.02
C LEU A 152 -5.54 -18.61 -7.71
N LEU A 153 -5.73 -17.33 -7.36
CA LEU A 153 -6.58 -16.94 -6.25
C LEU A 153 -8.02 -17.31 -6.59
N GLY A 154 -8.52 -18.38 -6.01
CA GLY A 154 -9.89 -18.82 -6.17
C GLY A 154 -10.90 -17.84 -5.55
N ALA A 155 -12.19 -18.18 -5.61
CA ALA A 155 -13.26 -17.38 -4.98
C ALA A 155 -13.12 -17.27 -3.44
N SER A 156 -12.38 -18.19 -2.82
CA SER A 156 -12.00 -18.16 -1.39
C SER A 156 -10.73 -17.34 -1.12
N GLY A 157 -10.04 -16.87 -2.17
CA GLY A 157 -8.76 -16.17 -2.05
C GLY A 157 -7.54 -17.09 -1.86
N ASP A 158 -7.74 -18.38 -1.66
CA ASP A 158 -6.62 -19.33 -1.55
C ASP A 158 -6.14 -19.80 -2.93
N PRO A 159 -4.82 -20.04 -3.12
CA PRO A 159 -4.30 -20.59 -4.35
C PRO A 159 -4.90 -21.99 -4.61
N VAL A 160 -5.49 -22.19 -5.78
CA VAL A 160 -5.93 -23.52 -6.21
C VAL A 160 -4.70 -24.25 -6.76
N ILE A 161 -4.01 -25.00 -5.88
CA ILE A 161 -2.94 -25.90 -6.28
C ILE A 161 -3.58 -27.15 -6.90
N ARG A 162 -3.39 -27.34 -8.20
CA ARG A 162 -3.74 -28.56 -8.91
C ARG A 162 -2.47 -29.36 -9.24
#